data_0c043544386ec460d470fd956a909ca1
#
_entry.id   0c043544386ec460d470fd956a909ca1
#
_cell.length_a   1.000
_cell.length_b   1.000
_cell.length_c   1.000
_cell.angle_alpha   90.00
_cell.angle_beta   90.00
_cell.angle_gamma   90.00
#
_symmetry.space_group_name_H-M   'P 1'
#
loop_
_entity.id
_entity.type
_entity.pdbx_description
1 polymer ?
#
loop_
_entity_poly.entity_id
_entity_poly.type
_entity_poly.pdbx_seq_one_letter_code
_entity_poly.pdbx_strand_id
1 'polypeptide(L)'
;MLGSDITLEEIEHALHSGEFCFHFQPKISFQTGSIVGCEALLRWKLENGALIPPGMFLPLAEKTGFITDITAVMLTELAEDIARLRALKPDIQVAFNVSAQDLYSPYLVKMLRSFIGNHLINPGNIQIEITETAFVNQNDRIRATLLDLVALGIEIVMDDFGTGYSSLDVLSQLPFSALKLDQGVVGRMSSDSKNTHIVRSSLQLARELSIKTIAEGVENEGVYTFLLASGCNEAQGFWMSRPVPIGDFINLIKLNPKWPSSELGFLYNAWVNHLSYRRKVLDTVYTMTMTQPEEWANMPKLDLRHSPAHCRLGQWYRDMSRAGFAEETYKTLESVHREMHAAGDVLLKTVKAQIDTDAVIADALVLGRQLAIAAEFVCARAGPHAEEDATVNGTRPARLLKRARGLIADIQLPG
;
A
#
# COMPACT_ATOMS: atom_id res chain seq x y z
N MET A 1 11.01 38.74 -5.79
CA MET A 1 10.50 39.32 -4.56
C MET A 1 9.74 38.22 -3.82
N LEU A 2 10.40 37.47 -2.97
CA LEU A 2 9.82 36.44 -2.08
C LEU A 2 10.50 36.65 -0.72
N GLY A 3 10.12 37.72 -0.04
CA GLY A 3 10.74 38.14 1.21
C GLY A 3 9.77 38.76 2.24
N SER A 4 8.47 38.72 1.99
CA SER A 4 7.45 39.01 2.98
C SER A 4 6.77 37.69 3.38
N ASP A 5 6.57 37.47 4.66
CA ASP A 5 5.80 36.34 5.17
C ASP A 5 4.39 36.41 4.57
N ILE A 6 3.92 35.31 4.00
CA ILE A 6 2.55 35.19 3.49
C ILE A 6 1.57 35.44 4.63
N THR A 7 0.55 36.26 4.40
CA THR A 7 -0.49 36.60 5.37
C THR A 7 -1.75 35.74 5.17
N LEU A 8 -2.59 35.64 6.20
CA LEU A 8 -3.87 34.95 6.10
C LEU A 8 -4.79 35.63 5.06
N GLU A 9 -4.80 36.96 5.02
CA GLU A 9 -5.60 37.73 4.06
C GLU A 9 -5.23 37.41 2.60
N GLU A 10 -3.93 37.21 2.31
CA GLU A 10 -3.48 36.81 0.97
C GLU A 10 -3.96 35.38 0.63
N ILE A 11 -3.95 34.44 1.61
CA ILE A 11 -4.47 33.08 1.42
C ILE A 11 -5.99 33.09 1.19
N GLU A 12 -6.73 33.89 1.96
CA GLU A 12 -8.18 34.07 1.83
C GLU A 12 -8.52 34.67 0.45
N HIS A 13 -7.77 35.70 0.02
CA HIS A 13 -7.94 36.30 -1.30
C HIS A 13 -7.68 35.29 -2.41
N ALA A 14 -6.60 34.53 -2.32
CA ALA A 14 -6.24 33.51 -3.30
C ALA A 14 -7.34 32.44 -3.46
N LEU A 15 -7.94 32.01 -2.33
CA LEU A 15 -9.04 31.04 -2.37
C LEU A 15 -10.27 31.61 -3.10
N HIS A 16 -10.66 32.85 -2.79
CA HIS A 16 -11.80 33.50 -3.43
C HIS A 16 -11.56 33.87 -4.90
N SER A 17 -10.31 34.12 -5.28
CA SER A 17 -9.92 34.46 -6.64
C SER A 17 -9.64 33.25 -7.52
N GLY A 18 -9.75 32.01 -6.99
CA GLY A 18 -9.52 30.77 -7.73
C GLY A 18 -8.06 30.58 -8.13
N GLU A 19 -7.12 31.07 -7.30
CA GLU A 19 -5.69 30.93 -7.54
C GLU A 19 -5.13 29.58 -7.09
N PHE A 20 -5.89 28.78 -6.32
CA PHE A 20 -5.52 27.43 -5.97
C PHE A 20 -5.86 26.46 -7.10
N CYS A 21 -5.00 25.48 -7.31
CA CYS A 21 -5.22 24.42 -8.30
C CYS A 21 -4.48 23.14 -7.86
N PHE A 22 -4.81 22.01 -8.50
CA PHE A 22 -4.08 20.77 -8.29
C PHE A 22 -3.05 20.50 -9.40
N HIS A 23 -1.89 19.99 -8.97
CA HIS A 23 -0.96 19.27 -9.82
C HIS A 23 -0.98 17.79 -9.44
N PHE A 24 -0.99 16.94 -10.42
CA PHE A 24 -1.14 15.49 -10.26
C PHE A 24 0.20 14.80 -10.48
N GLN A 25 0.64 14.01 -9.49
CA GLN A 25 1.84 13.19 -9.62
C GLN A 25 1.46 11.71 -9.72
N PRO A 26 1.91 10.99 -10.77
CA PRO A 26 1.51 9.60 -10.98
C PRO A 26 2.08 8.67 -9.91
N LYS A 27 1.26 7.70 -9.50
CA LYS A 27 1.63 6.51 -8.74
C LYS A 27 1.74 5.33 -9.70
N ILE A 28 2.88 4.65 -9.70
CA ILE A 28 3.19 3.55 -10.61
C ILE A 28 3.17 2.24 -9.85
N SER A 29 2.42 1.27 -10.35
CA SER A 29 2.44 -0.08 -9.80
C SER A 29 3.72 -0.81 -10.20
N PHE A 30 4.46 -1.31 -9.23
CA PHE A 30 5.60 -2.18 -9.47
C PHE A 30 5.20 -3.54 -10.08
N GLN A 31 3.94 -3.93 -9.93
CA GLN A 31 3.44 -5.18 -10.52
C GLN A 31 3.25 -5.05 -12.03
N THR A 32 2.67 -3.95 -12.51
CA THR A 32 2.26 -3.78 -13.90
C THR A 32 3.09 -2.78 -14.69
N GLY A 33 3.93 -1.99 -14.03
CA GLY A 33 4.66 -0.88 -14.62
C GLY A 33 3.77 0.21 -15.19
N SER A 34 2.53 0.31 -14.70
CA SER A 34 1.52 1.25 -15.23
C SER A 34 1.14 2.26 -14.17
N ILE A 35 0.61 3.40 -14.62
CA ILE A 35 -0.06 4.35 -13.72
C ILE A 35 -1.29 3.68 -13.12
N VAL A 36 -1.39 3.61 -11.80
CA VAL A 36 -2.54 3.08 -11.07
C VAL A 36 -3.32 4.16 -10.34
N GLY A 37 -2.69 5.28 -10.10
CA GLY A 37 -3.27 6.42 -9.41
C GLY A 37 -2.41 7.65 -9.55
N CYS A 38 -2.75 8.66 -8.78
CA CYS A 38 -1.97 9.88 -8.61
C CYS A 38 -2.20 10.50 -7.24
N GLU A 39 -1.30 11.35 -6.82
CA GLU A 39 -1.51 12.29 -5.73
C GLU A 39 -1.88 13.66 -6.27
N ALA A 40 -2.97 14.24 -5.77
CA ALA A 40 -3.41 15.60 -6.06
C ALA A 40 -2.74 16.57 -5.08
N LEU A 41 -1.76 17.27 -5.58
CA LEU A 41 -0.91 18.18 -4.81
C LEU A 41 -1.38 19.62 -4.99
N LEU A 42 -1.81 20.26 -3.93
CA LEU A 42 -2.26 21.64 -3.92
C LEU A 42 -1.13 22.59 -4.38
N ARG A 43 -1.46 23.57 -5.21
CA ARG A 43 -0.58 24.64 -5.68
C ARG A 43 -1.31 25.97 -5.60
N TRP A 44 -0.60 27.00 -5.25
CA TRP A 44 -1.09 28.37 -5.35
C TRP A 44 -0.45 29.01 -6.57
N LYS A 45 -1.26 29.28 -7.60
CA LYS A 45 -0.83 29.80 -8.89
C LYS A 45 -1.16 31.28 -8.97
N LEU A 46 -0.13 32.11 -9.02
CA LEU A 46 -0.25 33.54 -9.20
C LEU A 46 -0.65 33.92 -10.63
N GLU A 47 -1.19 35.12 -10.85
CA GLU A 47 -1.58 35.63 -12.16
C GLU A 47 -0.43 35.60 -13.21
N ASN A 48 0.81 35.81 -12.77
CA ASN A 48 2.00 35.73 -13.63
C ASN A 48 2.43 34.28 -13.95
N GLY A 49 1.68 33.27 -13.50
CA GLY A 49 1.94 31.86 -13.71
C GLY A 49 2.95 31.24 -12.73
N ALA A 50 3.53 32.00 -11.82
CA ALA A 50 4.42 31.45 -10.79
C ALA A 50 3.63 30.61 -9.79
N LEU A 51 4.26 29.54 -9.28
CA LEU A 51 3.66 28.65 -8.28
C LEU A 51 4.29 28.88 -6.92
N ILE A 52 3.46 29.12 -5.91
CA ILE A 52 3.85 29.13 -4.50
C ILE A 52 3.70 27.69 -3.98
N PRO A 53 4.77 27.10 -3.42
CA PRO A 53 4.70 25.72 -2.90
C PRO A 53 3.89 25.66 -1.61
N PRO A 54 3.20 24.51 -1.33
CA PRO A 54 2.34 24.33 -0.17
C PRO A 54 3.00 24.64 1.16
N GLY A 55 4.27 24.27 1.34
CA GLY A 55 5.03 24.52 2.57
C GLY A 55 5.18 26.00 2.97
N MET A 56 4.89 26.94 2.05
CA MET A 56 4.94 28.37 2.37
C MET A 56 3.64 28.92 2.96
N PHE A 57 2.48 28.33 2.67
CA PHE A 57 1.17 28.84 3.10
C PHE A 57 0.36 27.87 3.97
N LEU A 58 0.47 26.54 3.74
CA LEU A 58 -0.29 25.55 4.51
C LEU A 58 -0.06 25.63 6.04
N PRO A 59 1.18 25.82 6.55
CA PRO A 59 1.39 25.93 7.99
C PRO A 59 0.61 27.08 8.64
N LEU A 60 0.45 28.20 7.91
CA LEU A 60 -0.35 29.32 8.39
C LEU A 60 -1.85 29.01 8.31
N ALA A 61 -2.32 28.42 7.22
CA ALA A 61 -3.71 28.00 7.05
C ALA A 61 -4.13 26.97 8.13
N GLU A 62 -3.25 26.01 8.44
CA GLU A 62 -3.48 25.06 9.53
C GLU A 62 -3.51 25.76 10.89
N LYS A 63 -2.53 26.61 11.20
CA LYS A 63 -2.48 27.32 12.48
C LYS A 63 -3.72 28.18 12.74
N THR A 64 -4.29 28.76 11.69
CA THR A 64 -5.47 29.64 11.79
C THR A 64 -6.80 28.89 11.69
N GLY A 65 -6.81 27.63 11.26
CA GLY A 65 -8.01 26.84 10.98
C GLY A 65 -8.55 27.02 9.55
N PHE A 66 -8.00 27.95 8.79
CA PHE A 66 -8.47 28.24 7.42
C PHE A 66 -8.24 27.08 6.43
N ILE A 67 -7.42 26.11 6.81
CA ILE A 67 -7.21 24.90 6.01
C ILE A 67 -8.52 24.17 5.69
N THR A 68 -9.50 24.19 6.58
CA THR A 68 -10.80 23.52 6.37
C THR A 68 -11.62 24.19 5.26
N ASP A 69 -11.49 25.51 5.10
CA ASP A 69 -12.16 26.24 4.02
C ASP A 69 -11.46 25.93 2.67
N ILE A 70 -10.13 25.91 2.65
CA ILE A 70 -9.36 25.47 1.48
C ILE A 70 -9.76 24.06 1.08
N THR A 71 -9.80 23.12 2.04
CA THR A 71 -10.19 21.72 1.79
C THR A 71 -11.60 21.63 1.21
N ALA A 72 -12.55 22.38 1.74
CA ALA A 72 -13.94 22.37 1.27
C ALA A 72 -14.07 22.82 -0.20
N VAL A 73 -13.42 23.91 -0.57
CA VAL A 73 -13.43 24.42 -1.96
C VAL A 73 -12.70 23.44 -2.89
N MET A 74 -11.46 23.09 -2.52
CA MET A 74 -10.60 22.28 -3.39
C MET A 74 -11.09 20.85 -3.56
N LEU A 75 -11.75 20.27 -2.55
CA LEU A 75 -12.33 18.92 -2.68
C LEU A 75 -13.49 18.90 -3.71
N THR A 76 -14.20 20.01 -3.88
CA THR A 76 -15.23 20.15 -4.91
C THR A 76 -14.62 20.14 -6.31
N GLU A 77 -13.55 20.90 -6.52
CA GLU A 77 -12.81 20.90 -7.79
C GLU A 77 -12.17 19.53 -8.08
N LEU A 78 -11.61 18.89 -7.02
CA LEU A 78 -11.03 17.56 -7.15
C LEU A 78 -12.07 16.52 -7.59
N ALA A 79 -13.32 16.62 -7.13
CA ALA A 79 -14.39 15.70 -7.53
C ALA A 79 -14.66 15.76 -9.05
N GLU A 80 -14.60 16.95 -9.65
CA GLU A 80 -14.72 17.13 -11.10
C GLU A 80 -13.52 16.53 -11.84
N ASP A 81 -12.31 16.76 -11.34
CA ASP A 81 -11.10 16.18 -11.94
C ASP A 81 -11.09 14.65 -11.83
N ILE A 82 -11.54 14.07 -10.70
CA ILE A 82 -11.71 12.63 -10.55
C ILE A 82 -12.71 12.11 -11.62
N ALA A 83 -13.82 12.79 -11.84
CA ALA A 83 -14.80 12.38 -12.85
C ALA A 83 -14.17 12.36 -14.26
N ARG A 84 -13.35 13.37 -14.60
CA ARG A 84 -12.62 13.43 -15.88
C ARG A 84 -11.61 12.29 -16.02
N LEU A 85 -10.86 11.99 -14.97
CA LEU A 85 -9.87 10.92 -14.93
C LEU A 85 -10.51 9.54 -15.05
N ARG A 86 -11.63 9.30 -14.34
CA ARG A 86 -12.41 8.05 -14.40
C ARG A 86 -12.94 7.75 -15.79
N ALA A 87 -13.33 8.77 -16.54
CA ALA A 87 -13.79 8.58 -17.92
C ALA A 87 -12.71 7.95 -18.82
N LEU A 88 -11.43 8.16 -18.50
CA LEU A 88 -10.29 7.60 -19.22
C LEU A 88 -9.78 6.30 -18.61
N LYS A 89 -9.76 6.22 -17.30
CA LYS A 89 -9.26 5.09 -16.52
C LYS A 89 -10.19 4.86 -15.32
N PRO A 90 -11.19 3.97 -15.43
CA PRO A 90 -12.23 3.76 -14.42
C PRO A 90 -11.70 3.41 -13.02
N ASP A 91 -10.58 2.70 -12.96
CA ASP A 91 -9.98 2.21 -11.71
C ASP A 91 -8.90 3.15 -11.14
N ILE A 92 -8.76 4.38 -11.68
CA ILE A 92 -7.74 5.32 -11.21
C ILE A 92 -8.03 5.75 -9.77
N GLN A 93 -6.99 5.72 -8.93
CA GLN A 93 -7.06 6.20 -7.54
C GLN A 93 -6.42 7.58 -7.46
N VAL A 94 -7.12 8.53 -6.87
CA VAL A 94 -6.63 9.89 -6.64
C VAL A 94 -6.49 10.11 -5.15
N ALA A 95 -5.26 10.31 -4.71
CA ALA A 95 -4.97 10.60 -3.32
C ALA A 95 -5.02 12.11 -3.04
N PHE A 96 -5.49 12.46 -1.87
CA PHE A 96 -5.70 13.81 -1.43
C PHE A 96 -5.27 13.97 0.03
N ASN A 97 -4.44 14.97 0.30
CA ASN A 97 -3.92 15.27 1.63
C ASN A 97 -4.97 15.94 2.51
N VAL A 98 -5.13 15.45 3.73
CA VAL A 98 -6.09 15.93 4.73
C VAL A 98 -5.36 16.26 6.03
N SER A 99 -5.63 17.45 6.57
CA SER A 99 -5.06 17.89 7.83
C SER A 99 -5.77 17.28 9.05
N ALA A 100 -5.13 17.32 10.22
CA ALA A 100 -5.78 16.95 11.47
C ALA A 100 -7.05 17.78 11.72
N GLN A 101 -7.09 19.03 11.30
CA GLN A 101 -8.24 19.91 11.50
C GLN A 101 -9.43 19.50 10.63
N ASP A 102 -9.19 19.05 9.41
CA ASP A 102 -10.24 18.50 8.54
C ASP A 102 -10.88 17.26 9.17
N LEU A 103 -10.09 16.42 9.85
CA LEU A 103 -10.57 15.24 10.56
C LEU A 103 -11.40 15.59 11.80
N TYR A 104 -11.16 16.74 12.42
CA TYR A 104 -12.00 17.26 13.49
C TYR A 104 -13.32 17.85 12.96
N SER A 105 -13.36 18.27 11.71
CA SER A 105 -14.52 18.89 11.09
C SER A 105 -15.54 17.83 10.63
N PRO A 106 -16.83 17.98 10.93
CA PRO A 106 -17.86 17.10 10.40
C PRO A 106 -18.11 17.32 8.88
N TYR A 107 -17.55 18.36 8.30
CA TYR A 107 -17.78 18.74 6.91
C TYR A 107 -17.15 17.78 5.92
N LEU A 108 -15.92 17.29 6.17
CA LEU A 108 -15.21 16.37 5.28
C LEU A 108 -16.07 15.13 4.96
N VAL A 109 -16.54 14.42 6.01
CA VAL A 109 -17.38 13.22 5.83
C VAL A 109 -18.68 13.53 5.14
N LYS A 110 -19.32 14.67 5.47
CA LYS A 110 -20.58 15.10 4.85
C LYS A 110 -20.40 15.36 3.36
N MET A 111 -19.34 16.07 2.97
CA MET A 111 -19.06 16.39 1.58
C MET A 111 -18.79 15.12 0.77
N LEU A 112 -17.91 14.26 1.26
CA LEU A 112 -17.57 12.98 0.59
C LEU A 112 -18.80 12.09 0.45
N ARG A 113 -19.63 12.00 1.50
CA ARG A 113 -20.91 11.26 1.45
C ARG A 113 -21.85 11.84 0.41
N SER A 114 -21.95 13.18 0.30
CA SER A 114 -22.75 13.84 -0.73
C SER A 114 -22.22 13.56 -2.13
N PHE A 115 -20.92 13.65 -2.35
CA PHE A 115 -20.31 13.37 -3.66
C PHE A 115 -20.51 11.93 -4.10
N ILE A 116 -20.38 10.98 -3.17
CA ILE A 116 -20.65 9.55 -3.44
C ILE A 116 -22.14 9.32 -3.70
N GLY A 117 -23.03 9.90 -2.88
CA GLY A 117 -24.46 9.75 -3.03
C GLY A 117 -25.00 10.35 -4.34
N ASN A 118 -24.40 11.41 -4.85
CA ASN A 118 -24.71 12.04 -6.13
C ASN A 118 -23.92 11.43 -7.32
N HIS A 119 -23.20 10.34 -7.10
CA HIS A 119 -22.39 9.65 -8.13
C HIS A 119 -21.29 10.51 -8.79
N LEU A 120 -20.87 11.61 -8.17
CA LEU A 120 -19.77 12.44 -8.64
C LEU A 120 -18.44 11.69 -8.53
N ILE A 121 -18.22 10.99 -7.42
CA ILE A 121 -17.05 10.13 -7.19
C ILE A 121 -17.49 8.72 -6.81
N ASN A 122 -16.67 7.71 -7.13
CA ASN A 122 -16.78 6.40 -6.50
C ASN A 122 -15.79 6.32 -5.33
N PRO A 123 -16.15 5.68 -4.20
CA PRO A 123 -15.24 5.55 -3.06
C PRO A 123 -13.87 4.98 -3.41
N GLY A 124 -13.83 3.96 -4.30
CA GLY A 124 -12.59 3.34 -4.74
C GLY A 124 -11.69 4.22 -5.62
N ASN A 125 -12.15 5.41 -6.03
CA ASN A 125 -11.33 6.34 -6.82
C ASN A 125 -10.69 7.44 -5.97
N ILE A 126 -10.98 7.51 -4.67
CA ILE A 126 -10.38 8.50 -3.77
C ILE A 126 -9.66 7.81 -2.63
N GLN A 127 -8.47 8.30 -2.31
CA GLN A 127 -7.69 7.95 -1.14
C GLN A 127 -7.46 9.20 -0.30
N ILE A 128 -7.48 9.08 1.01
CA ILE A 128 -7.16 10.16 1.93
C ILE A 128 -5.80 9.89 2.53
N GLU A 129 -4.87 10.83 2.34
CA GLU A 129 -3.52 10.79 2.91
C GLU A 129 -3.47 11.63 4.17
N ILE A 130 -2.90 11.08 5.24
CA ILE A 130 -2.85 11.70 6.56
C ILE A 130 -1.47 11.46 7.13
N THR A 131 -0.80 12.53 7.53
CA THR A 131 0.53 12.45 8.14
C THR A 131 0.47 11.80 9.52
N GLU A 132 1.55 11.12 9.92
CA GLU A 132 1.70 10.53 11.24
C GLU A 132 1.44 11.54 12.38
N THR A 133 1.85 12.77 12.19
CA THR A 133 1.72 13.85 13.19
C THR A 133 0.27 14.22 13.51
N ALA A 134 -0.68 13.95 12.63
CA ALA A 134 -2.10 14.17 12.88
C ALA A 134 -2.65 13.33 14.05
N PHE A 135 -1.95 12.27 14.46
CA PHE A 135 -2.38 11.33 15.51
C PHE A 135 -1.68 11.53 16.85
N VAL A 136 -0.78 12.51 16.99
CA VAL A 136 -0.01 12.75 18.23
C VAL A 136 -0.91 12.95 19.47
N ASN A 137 -2.10 13.49 19.28
CA ASN A 137 -3.09 13.66 20.34
C ASN A 137 -4.21 12.62 20.19
N GLN A 138 -3.97 11.33 20.44
CA GLN A 138 -4.93 10.24 20.36
C GLN A 138 -6.36 10.71 20.68
N ASN A 139 -7.15 11.07 19.64
CA ASN A 139 -8.45 11.67 19.83
C ASN A 139 -9.53 10.77 19.24
N ASP A 140 -10.49 10.37 20.09
CA ASP A 140 -11.63 9.53 19.72
C ASP A 140 -12.41 10.08 18.51
N ARG A 141 -12.42 11.41 18.34
CA ARG A 141 -13.12 12.04 17.21
C ARG A 141 -12.42 11.79 15.88
N ILE A 142 -11.09 11.89 15.82
CA ILE A 142 -10.32 11.55 14.62
C ILE A 142 -10.56 10.09 14.27
N ARG A 143 -10.48 9.21 15.26
CA ARG A 143 -10.75 7.77 15.06
C ARG A 143 -12.16 7.53 14.51
N ALA A 144 -13.18 8.18 15.06
CA ALA A 144 -14.55 8.07 14.58
C ALA A 144 -14.68 8.55 13.12
N THR A 145 -14.07 9.70 12.77
CA THR A 145 -14.04 10.24 11.41
C THR A 145 -13.40 9.25 10.43
N LEU A 146 -12.27 8.63 10.80
CA LEU A 146 -11.62 7.63 9.95
C LEU A 146 -12.46 6.39 9.74
N LEU A 147 -13.15 5.91 10.77
CA LEU A 147 -14.08 4.78 10.65
C LEU A 147 -15.26 5.13 9.75
N ASP A 148 -15.79 6.34 9.83
CA ASP A 148 -16.85 6.83 8.94
C ASP A 148 -16.38 6.89 7.47
N LEU A 149 -15.15 7.34 7.21
CA LEU A 149 -14.57 7.36 5.87
C LEU A 149 -14.39 5.95 5.31
N VAL A 150 -13.89 5.02 6.11
CA VAL A 150 -13.76 3.60 5.72
C VAL A 150 -15.15 2.97 5.48
N ALA A 151 -16.15 3.32 6.29
CA ALA A 151 -17.52 2.85 6.09
C ALA A 151 -18.15 3.37 4.78
N LEU A 152 -17.68 4.51 4.26
CA LEU A 152 -18.01 5.01 2.93
C LEU A 152 -17.26 4.26 1.81
N GLY A 153 -16.29 3.41 2.13
CA GLY A 153 -15.45 2.68 1.19
C GLY A 153 -14.21 3.45 0.72
N ILE A 154 -13.83 4.51 1.44
CA ILE A 154 -12.64 5.33 1.14
C ILE A 154 -11.41 4.68 1.76
N GLU A 155 -10.32 4.59 1.01
CA GLU A 155 -9.04 4.11 1.50
C GLU A 155 -8.29 5.21 2.27
N ILE A 156 -7.74 4.86 3.44
CA ILE A 156 -6.91 5.75 4.24
C ILE A 156 -5.44 5.35 4.12
N VAL A 157 -4.60 6.32 3.84
CA VAL A 157 -3.16 6.15 3.63
C VAL A 157 -2.41 6.90 4.72
N MET A 158 -1.49 6.22 5.41
CA MET A 158 -0.57 6.88 6.32
C MET A 158 0.58 7.49 5.54
N ASP A 159 0.76 8.79 5.68
CA ASP A 159 1.84 9.55 5.04
C ASP A 159 3.02 9.81 5.99
N ASP A 160 4.19 10.12 5.42
CA ASP A 160 5.44 10.43 6.13
C ASP A 160 5.93 9.35 7.10
N PHE A 161 5.65 8.07 6.81
CA PHE A 161 6.05 6.98 7.70
C PHE A 161 7.56 6.88 7.87
N GLY A 162 7.98 6.85 9.15
CA GLY A 162 9.38 6.72 9.56
C GLY A 162 10.03 8.02 9.99
N THR A 163 9.27 9.12 10.06
CA THR A 163 9.76 10.42 10.55
C THR A 163 9.39 10.70 12.01
N GLY A 164 8.46 9.94 12.61
CA GLY A 164 7.90 10.18 13.94
C GLY A 164 8.10 9.06 14.96
N TYR A 165 7.55 9.25 16.17
CA TYR A 165 7.77 8.40 17.36
C TYR A 165 6.67 7.36 17.64
N SER A 166 5.54 7.38 16.92
CA SER A 166 4.31 6.63 17.32
C SER A 166 3.76 5.69 16.25
N SER A 167 4.45 5.52 15.12
CA SER A 167 3.93 4.89 13.90
C SER A 167 3.33 3.50 14.11
N LEU A 168 3.91 2.67 14.97
CA LEU A 168 3.46 1.28 15.15
C LEU A 168 2.16 1.17 15.93
N ASP A 169 2.00 1.97 16.96
CA ASP A 169 0.78 1.98 17.77
C ASP A 169 -0.41 2.50 16.94
N VAL A 170 -0.21 3.60 16.22
CA VAL A 170 -1.20 4.19 15.32
C VAL A 170 -1.61 3.21 14.20
N LEU A 171 -0.64 2.54 13.56
CA LEU A 171 -0.90 1.52 12.52
C LEU A 171 -1.71 0.33 13.06
N SER A 172 -1.51 -0.05 14.32
CA SER A 172 -2.21 -1.18 14.92
C SER A 172 -3.67 -0.88 15.24
N GLN A 173 -4.00 0.38 15.52
CA GLN A 173 -5.30 0.81 16.03
C GLN A 173 -6.21 1.40 14.96
N LEU A 174 -5.66 1.91 13.86
CA LEU A 174 -6.39 2.63 12.83
C LEU A 174 -6.44 1.85 11.50
N PRO A 175 -7.51 2.01 10.71
CA PRO A 175 -7.79 1.18 9.54
C PRO A 175 -7.05 1.67 8.29
N PHE A 176 -5.72 1.73 8.33
CA PHE A 176 -4.93 2.11 7.16
C PHE A 176 -4.93 1.01 6.09
N SER A 177 -5.11 1.40 4.84
CA SER A 177 -5.02 0.53 3.66
C SER A 177 -3.65 0.56 3.00
N ALA A 178 -2.93 1.66 3.18
CA ALA A 178 -1.58 1.84 2.63
C ALA A 178 -0.69 2.68 3.55
N LEU A 179 0.62 2.54 3.32
CA LEU A 179 1.70 3.23 4.01
C LEU A 179 2.61 3.87 2.98
N LYS A 180 2.84 5.20 3.07
CA LYS A 180 3.81 5.92 2.25
C LYS A 180 5.15 5.99 2.96
N LEU A 181 6.20 5.55 2.30
CA LEU A 181 7.56 5.69 2.78
C LEU A 181 8.08 7.07 2.42
N ASP A 182 8.44 7.84 3.43
CA ASP A 182 8.91 9.23 3.29
C ASP A 182 10.06 9.38 2.29
N GLN A 183 9.98 10.44 1.48
CA GLN A 183 10.99 10.74 0.47
C GLN A 183 12.42 10.92 1.04
N GLY A 184 12.55 11.45 2.25
CA GLY A 184 13.85 11.63 2.89
C GLY A 184 14.49 10.29 3.29
N VAL A 185 13.70 9.30 3.66
CA VAL A 185 14.17 7.94 3.95
C VAL A 185 14.54 7.22 2.65
N VAL A 186 13.68 7.30 1.64
CA VAL A 186 13.89 6.68 0.32
C VAL A 186 15.06 7.32 -0.41
N GLY A 187 15.15 8.65 -0.46
CA GLY A 187 16.22 9.37 -1.15
C GLY A 187 17.61 9.10 -0.58
N ARG A 188 17.72 8.91 0.74
CA ARG A 188 18.99 8.60 1.41
C ARG A 188 19.44 7.13 1.29
N MET A 189 18.66 6.25 0.70
CA MET A 189 19.01 4.82 0.54
C MET A 189 20.30 4.60 -0.25
N SER A 190 20.61 5.45 -1.22
CA SER A 190 21.80 5.34 -2.04
C SER A 190 23.09 5.76 -1.30
N SER A 191 22.99 6.59 -0.29
CA SER A 191 24.12 7.15 0.46
C SER A 191 24.33 6.52 1.84
N ASP A 192 23.30 5.89 2.43
CA ASP A 192 23.36 5.32 3.77
C ASP A 192 22.69 3.93 3.83
N SER A 193 23.47 2.92 4.20
CA SER A 193 23.00 1.55 4.38
C SER A 193 21.92 1.42 5.47
N LYS A 194 21.92 2.28 6.48
CA LYS A 194 20.89 2.29 7.54
C LYS A 194 19.51 2.59 6.97
N ASN A 195 19.38 3.58 6.07
CA ASN A 195 18.12 3.89 5.42
C ASN A 195 17.61 2.72 4.56
N THR A 196 18.51 2.00 3.91
CA THR A 196 18.17 0.76 3.19
C THR A 196 17.57 -0.30 4.13
N HIS A 197 18.10 -0.45 5.35
CA HIS A 197 17.54 -1.36 6.35
C HIS A 197 16.18 -0.87 6.87
N ILE A 198 16.02 0.43 7.12
CA ILE A 198 14.75 1.02 7.54
C ILE A 198 13.68 0.73 6.49
N VAL A 199 13.93 1.03 5.21
CA VAL A 199 12.98 0.75 4.12
C VAL A 199 12.61 -0.74 4.08
N ARG A 200 13.58 -1.66 4.16
CA ARG A 200 13.28 -3.10 4.17
C ARG A 200 12.41 -3.51 5.35
N SER A 201 12.71 -3.01 6.55
CA SER A 201 11.93 -3.30 7.76
C SER A 201 10.50 -2.73 7.66
N SER A 202 10.34 -1.52 7.12
CA SER A 202 9.03 -0.91 6.87
C SER A 202 8.22 -1.71 5.85
N LEU A 203 8.84 -2.16 4.75
CA LEU A 203 8.19 -3.04 3.77
C LEU A 203 7.79 -4.39 4.36
N GLN A 204 8.61 -4.94 5.26
CA GLN A 204 8.27 -6.18 5.97
C GLN A 204 7.11 -5.97 6.93
N LEU A 205 7.13 -4.90 7.73
CA LEU A 205 6.05 -4.55 8.65
C LEU A 205 4.71 -4.38 7.90
N ALA A 206 4.70 -3.61 6.82
CA ALA A 206 3.51 -3.40 6.01
C ALA A 206 2.95 -4.73 5.46
N ARG A 207 3.84 -5.66 5.07
CA ARG A 207 3.45 -7.01 4.66
C ARG A 207 2.79 -7.80 5.79
N GLU A 208 3.38 -7.75 6.98
CA GLU A 208 2.83 -8.45 8.16
C GLU A 208 1.46 -7.91 8.56
N LEU A 209 1.25 -6.61 8.42
CA LEU A 209 -0.03 -5.94 8.64
C LEU A 209 -1.00 -6.05 7.45
N SER A 210 -0.55 -6.61 6.31
CA SER A 210 -1.36 -6.76 5.09
C SER A 210 -1.81 -5.42 4.48
N ILE A 211 -1.03 -4.35 4.66
CA ILE A 211 -1.24 -3.03 4.07
C ILE A 211 -0.32 -2.81 2.88
N LYS A 212 -0.78 -2.02 1.90
CA LYS A 212 0.02 -1.65 0.72
C LYS A 212 1.16 -0.71 1.11
N THR A 213 2.19 -0.65 0.26
CA THR A 213 3.30 0.29 0.42
C THR A 213 3.46 1.14 -0.81
N ILE A 214 3.67 2.43 -0.61
CA ILE A 214 3.95 3.42 -1.64
C ILE A 214 5.28 4.06 -1.29
N ALA A 215 6.25 4.04 -2.21
CA ALA A 215 7.54 4.68 -1.99
C ALA A 215 7.56 6.05 -2.66
N GLU A 216 7.89 7.08 -1.90
CA GLU A 216 8.03 8.45 -2.38
C GLU A 216 9.47 8.82 -2.71
N GLY A 217 9.65 9.94 -3.42
CA GLY A 217 10.96 10.49 -3.72
C GLY A 217 11.84 9.54 -4.54
N VAL A 218 11.24 8.75 -5.43
CA VAL A 218 12.00 7.90 -6.35
C VAL A 218 12.57 8.78 -7.46
N GLU A 219 13.86 9.12 -7.35
CA GLU A 219 14.53 10.08 -8.27
C GLU A 219 15.44 9.42 -9.30
N ASN A 220 15.73 8.12 -9.16
CA ASN A 220 16.60 7.40 -10.07
C ASN A 220 16.25 5.92 -10.20
N GLU A 221 16.75 5.31 -11.28
CA GLU A 221 16.51 3.90 -11.62
C GLU A 221 17.04 2.93 -10.55
N GLY A 222 18.15 3.25 -9.90
CA GLY A 222 18.74 2.38 -8.86
C GLY A 222 17.82 2.22 -7.65
N VAL A 223 17.23 3.33 -7.17
CA VAL A 223 16.23 3.33 -6.10
C VAL A 223 14.97 2.60 -6.54
N TYR A 224 14.46 2.88 -7.75
CA TYR A 224 13.29 2.20 -8.31
C TYR A 224 13.49 0.69 -8.37
N THR A 225 14.60 0.23 -8.93
CA THR A 225 14.94 -1.20 -9.04
C THR A 225 15.08 -1.87 -7.68
N PHE A 226 15.65 -1.17 -6.70
CA PHE A 226 15.75 -1.69 -5.33
C PHE A 226 14.37 -1.89 -4.70
N LEU A 227 13.48 -0.91 -4.82
CA LEU A 227 12.12 -0.97 -4.27
C LEU A 227 11.29 -2.06 -4.95
N LEU A 228 11.35 -2.16 -6.29
CA LEU A 228 10.77 -3.23 -7.07
C LEU A 228 11.22 -4.61 -6.56
N ALA A 229 12.53 -4.80 -6.41
CA ALA A 229 13.09 -6.06 -5.93
C ALA A 229 12.84 -6.32 -4.43
N SER A 230 12.53 -5.30 -3.65
CA SER A 230 12.19 -5.40 -2.22
C SER A 230 10.69 -5.62 -1.99
N GLY A 231 9.86 -5.61 -3.07
CA GLY A 231 8.44 -5.90 -3.02
C GLY A 231 7.59 -4.76 -2.50
N CYS A 232 8.00 -3.52 -2.74
CA CYS A 232 7.13 -2.38 -2.64
C CYS A 232 5.96 -2.52 -3.65
N ASN A 233 4.80 -1.95 -3.35
CA ASN A 233 3.64 -2.07 -4.24
C ASN A 233 3.61 -1.00 -5.30
N GLU A 234 3.87 0.25 -4.91
CA GLU A 234 3.74 1.42 -5.76
C GLU A 234 4.93 2.37 -5.56
N ALA A 235 5.21 3.16 -6.57
CA ALA A 235 6.26 4.19 -6.56
C ALA A 235 5.73 5.53 -7.04
N GLN A 236 6.27 6.59 -6.44
CA GLN A 236 6.04 7.98 -6.81
C GLN A 236 7.35 8.74 -6.74
N GLY A 237 7.65 9.60 -7.72
CA GLY A 237 8.87 10.40 -7.71
C GLY A 237 9.22 11.00 -9.05
N PHE A 238 10.24 11.86 -9.05
CA PHE A 238 10.62 12.64 -10.23
C PHE A 238 11.24 11.79 -11.35
N TRP A 239 11.71 10.61 -11.03
CA TRP A 239 12.17 9.67 -12.06
C TRP A 239 11.05 9.23 -13.00
N MET A 240 9.81 9.14 -12.49
CA MET A 240 8.66 8.82 -13.32
C MET A 240 8.02 10.08 -13.90
N SER A 241 7.69 11.04 -13.06
CA SER A 241 7.14 12.35 -13.46
C SER A 241 7.16 13.32 -12.28
N ARG A 242 7.37 14.60 -12.59
CA ARG A 242 7.04 15.68 -11.66
C ARG A 242 5.52 15.84 -11.56
N PRO A 243 4.99 16.48 -10.51
CA PRO A 243 3.59 16.90 -10.47
C PRO A 243 3.27 17.82 -11.66
N VAL A 244 2.21 17.49 -12.40
CA VAL A 244 1.78 18.22 -13.60
C VAL A 244 0.32 18.65 -13.51
N PRO A 245 -0.11 19.73 -14.22
CA PRO A 245 -1.51 20.11 -14.30
C PRO A 245 -2.39 18.99 -14.86
N ILE A 246 -3.70 19.03 -14.57
CA ILE A 246 -4.65 17.98 -14.98
C ILE A 246 -4.62 17.67 -16.48
N GLY A 247 -4.48 18.67 -17.34
CA GLY A 247 -4.40 18.47 -18.79
C GLY A 247 -3.20 17.64 -19.22
N ASP A 248 -2.03 17.90 -18.62
CA ASP A 248 -0.81 17.15 -18.89
C ASP A 248 -0.87 15.74 -18.28
N PHE A 249 -1.51 15.60 -17.11
CA PHE A 249 -1.73 14.29 -16.50
C PHE A 249 -2.67 13.41 -17.34
N ILE A 250 -3.73 14.00 -17.91
CA ILE A 250 -4.62 13.32 -18.87
C ILE A 250 -3.82 12.84 -20.10
N ASN A 251 -2.94 13.67 -20.64
CA ASN A 251 -2.08 13.30 -21.76
C ASN A 251 -1.13 12.15 -21.36
N LEU A 252 -0.57 12.19 -20.17
CA LEU A 252 0.29 11.12 -19.64
C LEU A 252 -0.47 9.78 -19.54
N ILE A 253 -1.73 9.78 -19.05
CA ILE A 253 -2.58 8.58 -19.03
C ILE A 253 -2.82 8.04 -20.44
N LYS A 254 -3.12 8.90 -21.41
CA LYS A 254 -3.36 8.51 -22.81
C LYS A 254 -2.11 7.93 -23.48
N LEU A 255 -0.94 8.47 -23.19
CA LEU A 255 0.35 7.95 -23.66
C LEU A 255 0.65 6.56 -23.08
N ASN A 256 0.09 6.25 -21.91
CA ASN A 256 0.24 4.98 -21.22
C ASN A 256 1.68 4.47 -21.13
N PRO A 257 2.63 5.30 -20.66
CA PRO A 257 4.02 4.89 -20.54
C PRO A 257 4.15 3.66 -19.64
N LYS A 258 5.21 2.88 -19.85
CA LYS A 258 5.50 1.70 -19.05
C LYS A 258 6.84 1.84 -18.39
N TRP A 259 6.88 1.51 -17.12
CA TRP A 259 8.08 1.42 -16.30
C TRP A 259 8.44 -0.04 -16.04
N PRO A 260 9.68 -0.33 -15.65
CA PRO A 260 10.08 -1.69 -15.29
C PRO A 260 9.13 -2.28 -14.24
N SER A 261 8.69 -3.50 -14.48
CA SER A 261 7.78 -4.24 -13.60
C SER A 261 8.25 -5.67 -13.39
N SER A 262 7.83 -6.31 -12.32
CA SER A 262 8.21 -7.68 -12.03
C SER A 262 7.05 -8.49 -11.48
N GLU A 263 6.40 -9.25 -12.35
CA GLU A 263 5.44 -10.29 -11.92
C GLU A 263 6.11 -11.33 -11.02
N LEU A 264 7.36 -11.66 -11.28
CA LEU A 264 8.15 -12.58 -10.48
C LEU A 264 8.42 -12.05 -9.08
N GLY A 265 8.73 -10.75 -8.95
CA GLY A 265 8.87 -10.08 -7.66
C GLY A 265 7.57 -10.13 -6.86
N PHE A 266 6.44 -9.95 -7.52
CA PHE A 266 5.13 -10.07 -6.90
C PHE A 266 4.84 -11.50 -6.42
N LEU A 267 5.04 -12.50 -7.25
CA LEU A 267 4.85 -13.92 -6.89
C LEU A 267 5.78 -14.34 -5.74
N TYR A 268 7.05 -13.91 -5.78
CA TYR A 268 7.99 -14.13 -4.69
C TYR A 268 7.51 -13.51 -3.37
N ASN A 269 7.05 -12.26 -3.40
CA ASN A 269 6.55 -11.60 -2.21
C ASN A 269 5.23 -12.22 -1.70
N ALA A 270 4.34 -12.63 -2.61
CA ALA A 270 3.15 -13.39 -2.25
C ALA A 270 3.52 -14.69 -1.54
N TRP A 271 4.52 -15.41 -2.06
CA TRP A 271 5.03 -16.63 -1.43
C TRP A 271 5.66 -16.37 -0.05
N VAL A 272 6.48 -15.34 0.10
CA VAL A 272 7.06 -14.93 1.40
C VAL A 272 5.95 -14.59 2.40
N ASN A 273 4.87 -13.93 1.96
CA ASN A 273 3.71 -13.65 2.80
C ASN A 273 3.01 -14.94 3.27
N HIS A 274 2.97 -15.98 2.42
CA HIS A 274 2.41 -17.27 2.81
C HIS A 274 3.30 -18.03 3.79
N LEU A 275 4.62 -17.89 3.68
CA LEU A 275 5.54 -18.39 4.71
C LEU A 275 5.31 -17.70 6.06
N SER A 276 5.08 -16.38 6.04
CA SER A 276 4.73 -15.61 7.24
C SER A 276 3.39 -16.04 7.81
N TYR A 277 2.37 -16.29 6.98
CA TYR A 277 1.09 -16.85 7.39
C TYR A 277 1.25 -18.21 8.07
N ARG A 278 1.99 -19.14 7.44
CA ARG A 278 2.31 -20.44 8.06
C ARG A 278 2.94 -20.27 9.43
N ARG A 279 3.94 -19.41 9.54
CA ARG A 279 4.62 -19.14 10.81
C ARG A 279 3.62 -18.66 11.86
N LYS A 280 2.77 -17.68 11.54
CA LYS A 280 1.74 -17.16 12.44
C LYS A 280 0.78 -18.28 12.91
N VAL A 281 0.33 -19.15 11.99
CA VAL A 281 -0.52 -20.29 12.33
C VAL A 281 0.20 -21.22 13.30
N LEU A 282 1.43 -21.61 13.03
CA LEU A 282 2.23 -22.50 13.87
C LEU A 282 2.56 -21.88 15.23
N ASP A 283 2.93 -20.60 15.27
CA ASP A 283 3.18 -19.88 16.54
C ASP A 283 1.89 -19.80 17.38
N THR A 284 0.73 -19.59 16.75
CA THR A 284 -0.57 -19.63 17.46
C THR A 284 -0.87 -21.02 18.00
N VAL A 285 -0.70 -22.06 17.18
CA VAL A 285 -0.87 -23.46 17.59
C VAL A 285 0.05 -23.78 18.76
N TYR A 286 1.34 -23.45 18.65
CA TYR A 286 2.31 -23.66 19.72
C TYR A 286 1.89 -22.95 21.01
N THR A 287 1.49 -21.68 20.93
CA THR A 287 1.02 -20.94 22.11
C THR A 287 -0.23 -21.59 22.72
N MET A 288 -1.21 -21.98 21.88
CA MET A 288 -2.42 -22.66 22.36
C MET A 288 -2.13 -24.01 23.03
N THR A 289 -1.12 -24.74 22.57
CA THR A 289 -0.72 -26.02 23.23
C THR A 289 0.04 -25.80 24.52
N MET A 290 0.60 -24.62 24.75
CA MET A 290 1.36 -24.28 25.98
C MET A 290 0.54 -23.48 26.99
N THR A 291 -0.70 -23.09 26.67
CA THR A 291 -1.59 -22.30 27.53
C THR A 291 -2.88 -23.07 27.81
N GLN A 292 -3.59 -22.71 28.89
CA GLN A 292 -4.90 -23.32 29.22
C GLN A 292 -5.99 -22.70 28.32
N PRO A 293 -7.05 -23.47 27.99
CA PRO A 293 -8.15 -23.01 27.12
C PRO A 293 -8.83 -21.72 27.60
N GLU A 294 -8.84 -21.44 28.88
CA GLU A 294 -9.42 -20.23 29.47
C GLU A 294 -8.62 -18.99 29.10
N GLU A 295 -7.32 -19.11 28.83
CA GLU A 295 -6.42 -18.02 28.45
C GLU A 295 -6.55 -17.67 26.96
N TRP A 296 -7.11 -18.57 26.14
CA TRP A 296 -7.24 -18.35 24.68
C TRP A 296 -8.14 -17.17 24.32
N ALA A 297 -9.09 -16.81 25.19
CA ALA A 297 -9.95 -15.64 24.99
C ALA A 297 -9.17 -14.31 24.96
N ASN A 298 -8.03 -14.27 25.66
CA ASN A 298 -7.16 -13.09 25.78
C ASN A 298 -6.00 -13.11 24.79
N MET A 299 -5.84 -14.19 24.01
CA MET A 299 -4.82 -14.23 22.96
C MET A 299 -5.14 -13.26 21.84
N PRO A 300 -4.10 -12.65 21.23
CA PRO A 300 -4.30 -11.86 20.03
C PRO A 300 -5.10 -12.69 19.02
N LYS A 301 -6.27 -12.20 18.63
CA LYS A 301 -7.07 -12.87 17.60
C LYS A 301 -6.23 -12.90 16.35
N LEU A 302 -5.79 -14.10 15.97
CA LEU A 302 -5.20 -14.30 14.65
C LEU A 302 -6.25 -13.81 13.65
N ASP A 303 -5.95 -12.76 12.95
CA ASP A 303 -6.85 -12.26 11.91
C ASP A 303 -6.81 -13.25 10.74
N LEU A 304 -7.60 -14.31 10.88
CA LEU A 304 -7.81 -15.37 9.88
C LEU A 304 -8.70 -14.88 8.72
N ARG A 305 -9.06 -13.58 8.68
CA ARG A 305 -9.77 -12.98 7.54
C ARG A 305 -8.94 -12.96 6.26
N HIS A 306 -7.80 -13.62 6.26
CA HIS A 306 -7.07 -13.97 5.05
C HIS A 306 -7.74 -15.16 4.35
N SER A 307 -9.03 -15.00 3.99
CA SER A 307 -9.63 -15.97 3.06
C SER A 307 -8.80 -15.95 1.75
N PRO A 308 -8.75 -17.08 1.03
CA PRO A 308 -8.05 -17.12 -0.27
C PRO A 308 -8.45 -15.97 -1.20
N ALA A 309 -9.66 -15.45 -1.04
CA ALA A 309 -10.18 -14.33 -1.82
C ALA A 309 -9.61 -12.95 -1.40
N HIS A 310 -9.17 -12.76 -0.19
CA HIS A 310 -8.72 -11.46 0.34
C HIS A 310 -7.22 -11.34 0.51
N CYS A 311 -6.47 -12.45 0.43
CA CYS A 311 -5.02 -12.38 0.43
C CYS A 311 -4.50 -11.77 -0.90
N ARG A 312 -3.29 -11.20 -0.87
CA ARG A 312 -2.68 -10.56 -2.05
C ARG A 312 -2.59 -11.47 -3.27
N LEU A 313 -2.28 -12.75 -3.07
CA LEU A 313 -2.24 -13.72 -4.16
C LEU A 313 -3.65 -13.95 -4.76
N GLY A 314 -4.66 -14.05 -3.91
CA GLY A 314 -6.06 -14.17 -4.35
C GLY A 314 -6.59 -12.90 -5.05
N GLN A 315 -6.13 -11.72 -4.64
CA GLN A 315 -6.42 -10.47 -5.35
C GLN A 315 -5.77 -10.46 -6.73
N TRP A 316 -4.49 -10.83 -6.81
CA TRP A 316 -3.77 -10.95 -8.08
C TRP A 316 -4.44 -11.90 -9.05
N TYR A 317 -4.93 -13.07 -8.60
CA TYR A 317 -5.69 -14.00 -9.45
C TYR A 317 -6.94 -13.35 -10.05
N ARG A 318 -7.66 -12.59 -9.26
CA ARG A 318 -8.86 -11.89 -9.74
C ARG A 318 -8.51 -10.86 -10.82
N ASP A 319 -7.44 -10.11 -10.60
CA ASP A 319 -7.00 -9.07 -11.52
C ASP A 319 -6.48 -9.68 -12.83
N MET A 320 -5.72 -10.78 -12.76
CA MET A 320 -5.23 -11.50 -13.93
C MET A 320 -6.35 -12.22 -14.70
N SER A 321 -7.34 -12.77 -14.00
CA SER A 321 -8.52 -13.36 -14.62
C SER A 321 -9.35 -12.31 -15.40
N ARG A 322 -9.48 -11.12 -14.87
CA ARG A 322 -10.13 -9.97 -15.54
C ARG A 322 -9.34 -9.49 -16.76
N ALA A 323 -8.02 -9.60 -16.73
CA ALA A 323 -7.14 -9.24 -17.84
C ALA A 323 -7.07 -10.31 -18.97
N GLY A 324 -7.81 -11.41 -18.88
CA GLY A 324 -7.86 -12.45 -19.89
C GLY A 324 -6.72 -13.48 -19.85
N PHE A 325 -5.91 -13.48 -18.81
CA PHE A 325 -4.82 -14.45 -18.60
C PHE A 325 -5.31 -15.76 -17.93
N ALA A 326 -6.44 -16.28 -18.34
CA ALA A 326 -7.03 -17.50 -17.77
C ALA A 326 -6.37 -18.75 -18.34
N GLU A 327 -5.12 -19.04 -18.02
CA GLU A 327 -4.47 -20.28 -18.37
C GLU A 327 -4.57 -21.35 -17.28
N GLU A 328 -4.48 -22.60 -17.70
CA GLU A 328 -4.53 -23.81 -16.86
C GLU A 328 -3.51 -23.78 -15.70
N THR A 329 -2.37 -23.14 -15.93
CA THR A 329 -1.29 -22.91 -14.99
C THR A 329 -1.73 -22.10 -13.77
N TYR A 330 -2.55 -21.06 -13.98
CA TYR A 330 -3.09 -20.24 -12.89
C TYR A 330 -4.14 -20.98 -12.07
N LYS A 331 -4.93 -21.85 -12.72
CA LYS A 331 -5.92 -22.69 -12.02
C LYS A 331 -5.26 -23.65 -11.04
N THR A 332 -4.12 -24.22 -11.43
CA THR A 332 -3.35 -25.11 -10.55
C THR A 332 -2.84 -24.38 -9.32
N LEU A 333 -2.23 -23.20 -9.50
CA LEU A 333 -1.73 -22.39 -8.38
C LEU A 333 -2.87 -21.89 -7.48
N GLU A 334 -4.02 -21.54 -8.05
CA GLU A 334 -5.22 -21.16 -7.29
C GLU A 334 -5.76 -22.32 -6.45
N SER A 335 -5.74 -23.54 -6.96
CA SER A 335 -6.14 -24.74 -6.21
C SER A 335 -5.23 -24.97 -5.00
N VAL A 336 -3.91 -25.00 -5.24
CA VAL A 336 -2.90 -25.16 -4.18
C VAL A 336 -3.01 -24.05 -3.13
N HIS A 337 -3.23 -22.83 -3.55
CA HIS A 337 -3.41 -21.68 -2.66
C HIS A 337 -4.66 -21.84 -1.77
N ARG A 338 -5.79 -22.27 -2.32
CA ARG A 338 -7.00 -22.56 -1.52
C ARG A 338 -6.80 -23.71 -0.54
N GLU A 339 -6.13 -24.76 -0.97
CA GLU A 339 -5.84 -25.93 -0.12
C GLU A 339 -4.94 -25.54 1.06
N MET A 340 -3.96 -24.66 0.84
CA MET A 340 -3.09 -24.15 1.90
C MET A 340 -3.88 -23.38 2.98
N HIS A 341 -4.80 -22.49 2.58
CA HIS A 341 -5.64 -21.79 3.55
C HIS A 341 -6.59 -22.75 4.29
N ALA A 342 -7.16 -23.72 3.56
CA ALA A 342 -8.00 -24.76 4.17
C ALA A 342 -7.24 -25.62 5.18
N ALA A 343 -5.99 -26.00 4.88
CA ALA A 343 -5.14 -26.75 5.81
C ALA A 343 -4.82 -25.95 7.08
N GLY A 344 -4.57 -24.65 6.96
CA GLY A 344 -4.38 -23.76 8.10
C GLY A 344 -5.63 -23.68 9.01
N ASP A 345 -6.81 -23.57 8.38
CA ASP A 345 -8.09 -23.55 9.11
C ASP A 345 -8.37 -24.88 9.83
N VAL A 346 -8.06 -26.02 9.18
CA VAL A 346 -8.21 -27.36 9.79
C VAL A 346 -7.29 -27.46 11.01
N LEU A 347 -6.02 -27.13 10.88
CA LEU A 347 -5.04 -27.16 11.96
C LEU A 347 -5.51 -26.37 13.20
N LEU A 348 -5.99 -25.15 13.00
CA LEU A 348 -6.50 -24.31 14.08
C LEU A 348 -7.77 -24.86 14.73
N LYS A 349 -8.66 -25.49 13.95
CA LYS A 349 -9.84 -26.17 14.47
C LYS A 349 -9.48 -27.40 15.30
N THR A 350 -8.51 -28.19 14.81
CA THR A 350 -8.01 -29.38 15.50
C THR A 350 -7.46 -29.04 16.87
N VAL A 351 -6.65 -27.99 16.97
CA VAL A 351 -6.11 -27.52 18.26
C VAL A 351 -7.21 -27.00 19.17
N LYS A 352 -8.16 -26.22 18.67
CA LYS A 352 -9.30 -25.71 19.46
C LYS A 352 -10.22 -26.83 19.97
N ALA A 353 -10.30 -27.94 19.26
CA ALA A 353 -11.08 -29.10 19.66
C ALA A 353 -10.36 -29.99 20.68
N GLN A 354 -9.12 -29.64 21.11
CA GLN A 354 -8.28 -30.44 22.02
C GLN A 354 -8.05 -31.88 21.53
N ILE A 355 -8.03 -32.09 20.22
CA ILE A 355 -7.80 -33.39 19.60
C ILE A 355 -6.28 -33.65 19.55
N ASP A 356 -5.93 -34.92 19.74
CA ASP A 356 -4.61 -35.54 19.81
C ASP A 356 -3.45 -34.81 19.14
N THR A 357 -2.30 -34.79 19.80
CA THR A 357 -1.06 -34.12 19.32
C THR A 357 -0.59 -34.64 17.96
N ASP A 358 -0.82 -35.94 17.68
CA ASP A 358 -0.46 -36.55 16.41
C ASP A 358 -1.28 -36.00 15.22
N ALA A 359 -2.57 -35.72 15.47
CA ALA A 359 -3.43 -35.08 14.47
C ALA A 359 -2.95 -33.63 14.13
N VAL A 360 -2.52 -32.87 15.14
CA VAL A 360 -1.96 -31.52 14.97
C VAL A 360 -0.67 -31.56 14.14
N ILE A 361 0.21 -32.53 14.40
CA ILE A 361 1.45 -32.72 13.62
C ILE A 361 1.12 -33.09 12.18
N ALA A 362 0.16 -33.99 11.94
CA ALA A 362 -0.25 -34.41 10.62
C ALA A 362 -0.80 -33.22 9.80
N ASP A 363 -1.65 -32.39 10.38
CA ASP A 363 -2.21 -31.19 9.73
C ASP A 363 -1.14 -30.13 9.45
N ALA A 364 -0.16 -29.96 10.34
CA ALA A 364 0.97 -29.06 10.12
C ALA A 364 1.87 -29.53 8.97
N LEU A 365 2.03 -30.85 8.80
CA LEU A 365 2.76 -31.43 7.65
C LEU A 365 2.01 -31.21 6.34
N VAL A 366 0.68 -31.33 6.32
CA VAL A 366 -0.14 -31.03 5.12
C VAL A 366 0.05 -29.58 4.71
N LEU A 367 -0.03 -28.64 5.66
CA LEU A 367 0.22 -27.22 5.39
C LEU A 367 1.62 -26.98 4.82
N GLY A 368 2.65 -27.68 5.35
CA GLY A 368 4.01 -27.60 4.86
C GLY A 368 4.16 -28.10 3.42
N ARG A 369 3.52 -29.21 3.04
CA ARG A 369 3.54 -29.76 1.66
C ARG A 369 2.90 -28.82 0.67
N GLN A 370 1.76 -28.22 0.98
CA GLN A 370 1.08 -27.30 0.09
C GLN A 370 1.93 -26.04 -0.19
N LEU A 371 2.66 -25.56 0.80
CA LEU A 371 3.62 -24.47 0.61
C LEU A 371 4.80 -24.86 -0.28
N ALA A 372 5.32 -26.08 -0.16
CA ALA A 372 6.42 -26.57 -1.02
C ALA A 372 5.98 -26.62 -2.47
N ILE A 373 4.79 -27.16 -2.77
CA ILE A 373 4.24 -27.21 -4.13
C ILE A 373 4.08 -25.79 -4.72
N ALA A 374 3.57 -24.83 -3.94
CA ALA A 374 3.45 -23.45 -4.38
C ALA A 374 4.81 -22.81 -4.69
N ALA A 375 5.85 -23.13 -3.89
CA ALA A 375 7.21 -22.64 -4.10
C ALA A 375 7.86 -23.23 -5.36
N GLU A 376 7.69 -24.53 -5.63
CA GLU A 376 8.17 -25.18 -6.87
C GLU A 376 7.52 -24.56 -8.10
N PHE A 377 6.25 -24.26 -8.05
CA PHE A 377 5.53 -23.58 -9.13
C PHE A 377 6.11 -22.20 -9.44
N VAL A 378 6.39 -21.38 -8.41
CA VAL A 378 7.03 -20.07 -8.56
C VAL A 378 8.43 -20.20 -9.18
N CYS A 379 9.20 -21.21 -8.75
CA CYS A 379 10.53 -21.48 -9.28
C CYS A 379 10.52 -21.95 -10.74
N ALA A 380 9.57 -22.83 -11.11
CA ALA A 380 9.47 -23.33 -12.47
C ALA A 380 9.12 -22.24 -13.51
N ARG A 381 8.35 -21.23 -13.10
CA ARG A 381 7.96 -20.13 -13.98
C ARG A 381 9.09 -19.10 -14.18
N ALA A 382 10.09 -19.07 -13.31
CA ALA A 382 11.27 -18.24 -13.48
C ALA A 382 12.13 -18.64 -14.70
N GLY A 383 11.92 -19.85 -15.25
CA GLY A 383 12.52 -20.36 -16.48
C GLY A 383 14.00 -20.72 -16.36
N PRO A 384 14.54 -21.56 -17.28
CA PRO A 384 15.94 -21.96 -17.29
C PRO A 384 16.90 -20.79 -17.62
N HIS A 385 16.46 -19.76 -18.32
CA HIS A 385 17.27 -18.59 -18.66
C HIS A 385 17.62 -17.71 -17.46
N ALA A 386 16.89 -17.78 -16.36
CA ALA A 386 17.24 -17.08 -15.13
C ALA A 386 18.52 -17.65 -14.47
N GLU A 387 18.94 -18.84 -14.81
CA GLU A 387 20.20 -19.47 -14.33
C GLU A 387 21.42 -19.03 -15.16
N GLU A 388 21.28 -18.92 -16.49
CA GLU A 388 22.36 -18.47 -17.38
C GLU A 388 22.72 -17.00 -17.14
N ASP A 389 21.75 -16.13 -16.94
CA ASP A 389 21.96 -14.72 -16.55
C ASP A 389 22.64 -14.56 -15.18
N ALA A 390 22.49 -15.55 -14.29
CA ALA A 390 23.09 -15.55 -12.96
C ALA A 390 24.61 -15.76 -12.96
N THR A 391 25.08 -16.55 -13.91
CA THR A 391 26.51 -16.91 -14.00
C THR A 391 27.33 -15.83 -14.68
N VAL A 392 26.71 -15.03 -15.57
CA VAL A 392 27.39 -14.00 -16.37
C VAL A 392 27.35 -12.62 -15.73
N ASN A 393 26.24 -12.21 -15.09
CA ASN A 393 26.05 -10.82 -14.62
C ASN A 393 25.74 -10.67 -13.13
N GLY A 394 25.70 -11.73 -12.34
CA GLY A 394 25.41 -11.62 -10.90
C GLY A 394 24.04 -11.00 -10.58
N THR A 395 23.10 -11.05 -11.53
CA THR A 395 21.80 -10.40 -11.45
C THR A 395 20.94 -10.95 -10.30
N ARG A 396 20.19 -10.08 -9.70
CA ARG A 396 19.41 -10.28 -8.48
C ARG A 396 18.28 -11.32 -8.55
N PRO A 397 17.56 -11.50 -9.69
CA PRO A 397 16.56 -12.56 -9.82
C PRO A 397 17.12 -13.96 -9.56
N ALA A 398 18.32 -14.22 -10.00
CA ALA A 398 18.99 -15.50 -9.81
C ALA A 398 19.45 -15.76 -8.38
N ARG A 399 19.86 -14.70 -7.64
CA ARG A 399 20.15 -14.83 -6.19
C ARG A 399 18.87 -15.11 -5.40
N LEU A 400 17.74 -14.52 -5.81
CA LEU A 400 16.43 -14.77 -5.21
C LEU A 400 15.95 -16.18 -5.46
N LEU A 401 16.13 -16.71 -6.68
CA LEU A 401 15.86 -18.10 -7.06
C LEU A 401 16.74 -19.09 -6.25
N LYS A 402 18.03 -18.82 -6.12
CA LYS A 402 18.94 -19.64 -5.34
C LYS A 402 18.56 -19.66 -3.86
N ARG A 403 18.11 -18.51 -3.32
CA ARG A 403 17.62 -18.38 -1.96
C ARG A 403 16.28 -19.08 -1.75
N ALA A 404 15.36 -19.00 -2.73
CA ALA A 404 14.10 -19.74 -2.72
C ALA A 404 14.33 -21.25 -2.74
N ARG A 405 15.23 -21.75 -3.60
CA ARG A 405 15.63 -23.18 -3.63
C ARG A 405 16.29 -23.64 -2.34
N GLY A 406 17.14 -22.81 -1.71
CA GLY A 406 17.72 -23.09 -0.39
C GLY A 406 16.63 -23.26 0.68
N LEU A 407 15.63 -22.37 0.69
CA LEU A 407 14.50 -22.45 1.61
C LEU A 407 13.59 -23.66 1.33
N ILE A 408 13.45 -24.10 0.06
CA ILE A 408 12.72 -25.31 -0.30
C ILE A 408 13.46 -26.56 0.23
N ALA A 409 14.79 -26.60 0.09
CA ALA A 409 15.62 -27.69 0.60
C ALA A 409 15.50 -27.80 2.15
N ASP A 410 15.41 -26.68 2.84
CA ASP A 410 15.23 -26.63 4.30
C ASP A 410 13.80 -27.06 4.74
N ILE A 411 12.83 -27.06 3.82
CA ILE A 411 11.43 -27.49 4.07
C ILE A 411 11.25 -28.99 3.77
N GLN A 412 12.13 -29.61 2.97
CA GLN A 412 12.15 -31.06 2.80
C GLN A 412 12.62 -31.72 4.10
N LEU A 413 11.64 -32.04 4.97
CA LEU A 413 11.87 -32.82 6.17
C LEU A 413 12.44 -34.18 5.78
N PRO A 414 13.40 -34.72 6.57
CA PRO A 414 13.88 -36.09 6.38
C PRO A 414 12.70 -37.04 6.45
N GLY A 415 12.68 -38.01 5.55
CA GLY A 415 11.65 -39.03 5.41
C GLY A 415 11.56 -39.98 6.60
#